data_50199c40fd5774b7501ce463dd64f60b
#
_entry.id   50199c40fd5774b7501ce463dd64f60b
#
_cell.length_a   1.000
_cell.length_b   1.000
_cell.length_c   1.000
_cell.angle_alpha   90.00
_cell.angle_beta   90.00
_cell.angle_gamma   90.00
#
_symmetry.space_group_name_H-M   'P 1'
#
loop_
_entity.id
_entity.type
_entity.pdbx_description
1 polymer ?
#
loop_
_entity_poly.entity_id
_entity_poly.type
_entity_poly.pdbx_seq_one_letter_code
_entity_poly.pdbx_strand_id
1 'polypeptide(L)'
;MKRHPNLRGLIKLSLFALGFMLLILFADTHLIQTDTIARMTLHEMQEREDIELAFVGSSIVRDHFNAPRITEKTGLEAFCATVPTASMPASIALTRELYRTNSPEWIVMVTEPYNFHTVREVPEAYYRLTPFLSDPSNILDYYLRTCREDGYYIDRLLLFRMYGAQSLSDVAKTIGLRYAPEKTFARLEKDMDPTFSYQGSGFLRHETDERADELIRTVQREYTGYTYELFDGSKEQLRLYKQLCEDNGSNLMVVIFPNLTAHALAEPGFLDYNDALMAFCEELGVPCFNFSFARPELMPNLDGYFFDLYHMVGEGADILSDAFCRVFSAYTAGEDVSPLFYANRWEYLDSLTFIPNVWLTAFDPDGEWNPALEQDEARVRALAETQDVYLADCNHYVVYAPEYRFVLRNADGSETLLQDYGADTLYACAKGALSGQTLRVYARLADYPENGEVWYELTIE
;
A
#
# COMPACT_ATOMS: atom_id res chain seq x y z
N MET A 1 -16.24 -61.92 -30.90
CA MET A 1 -15.68 -61.02 -29.87
C MET A 1 -15.61 -59.62 -30.45
N LYS A 2 -16.54 -58.74 -30.08
CA LYS A 2 -16.48 -57.33 -30.48
C LYS A 2 -15.34 -56.66 -29.70
N ARG A 3 -14.26 -56.29 -30.43
CA ARG A 3 -13.16 -55.47 -29.88
C ARG A 3 -13.77 -54.14 -29.49
N HIS A 4 -13.62 -53.76 -28.24
CA HIS A 4 -14.00 -52.42 -27.74
C HIS A 4 -12.90 -51.42 -28.24
N PRO A 5 -13.09 -50.74 -29.37
CA PRO A 5 -12.11 -49.80 -29.91
C PRO A 5 -11.93 -48.58 -29.03
N ASN A 6 -12.88 -48.28 -28.17
CA ASN A 6 -12.91 -47.10 -27.32
C ASN A 6 -11.95 -47.16 -26.10
N LEU A 7 -11.66 -48.33 -25.55
CA LEU A 7 -10.82 -48.46 -24.35
C LEU A 7 -9.37 -48.04 -24.59
N ARG A 8 -8.78 -48.48 -25.75
CA ARG A 8 -7.41 -48.06 -26.11
C ARG A 8 -7.32 -46.57 -26.43
N GLY A 9 -8.36 -45.98 -27.02
CA GLY A 9 -8.46 -44.56 -27.28
C GLY A 9 -8.54 -43.78 -25.97
N LEU A 10 -9.38 -44.25 -25.04
CA LEU A 10 -9.52 -43.63 -23.73
C LEU A 10 -8.22 -43.65 -22.91
N ILE A 11 -7.52 -44.79 -22.89
CA ILE A 11 -6.21 -44.92 -22.23
C ILE A 11 -5.18 -43.95 -22.83
N LYS A 12 -5.10 -43.84 -24.15
CA LYS A 12 -4.19 -42.88 -24.79
C LYS A 12 -4.52 -41.44 -24.47
N LEU A 13 -5.80 -41.09 -24.47
CA LEU A 13 -6.27 -39.73 -24.08
C LEU A 13 -5.95 -39.44 -22.61
N SER A 14 -6.17 -40.40 -21.71
CA SER A 14 -5.86 -40.22 -20.28
C SER A 14 -4.34 -40.09 -20.06
N LEU A 15 -3.52 -40.88 -20.76
CA LEU A 15 -2.06 -40.74 -20.66
C LEU A 15 -1.56 -39.40 -21.22
N PHE A 16 -2.14 -38.94 -22.35
CA PHE A 16 -1.84 -37.63 -22.91
C PHE A 16 -2.24 -36.52 -21.94
N ALA A 17 -3.46 -36.54 -21.38
CA ALA A 17 -3.93 -35.58 -20.43
C ALA A 17 -3.06 -35.54 -19.16
N LEU A 18 -2.68 -36.72 -18.65
CA LEU A 18 -1.77 -36.81 -17.50
C LEU A 18 -0.39 -36.21 -17.82
N GLY A 19 0.20 -36.60 -18.97
CA GLY A 19 1.48 -36.04 -19.41
C GLY A 19 1.46 -34.53 -19.60
N PHE A 20 0.36 -34.02 -20.16
CA PHE A 20 0.14 -32.58 -20.32
C PHE A 20 -0.01 -31.86 -18.96
N MET A 21 -0.76 -32.43 -18.04
CA MET A 21 -0.88 -31.89 -16.66
C MET A 21 0.47 -31.87 -15.95
N LEU A 22 1.27 -32.94 -16.08
CA LEU A 22 2.61 -32.99 -15.48
C LEU A 22 3.55 -31.93 -16.08
N LEU A 23 3.42 -31.69 -17.38
CA LEU A 23 4.20 -30.65 -18.07
C LEU A 23 3.82 -29.25 -17.60
N ILE A 24 2.51 -28.97 -17.44
CA ILE A 24 2.02 -27.71 -16.89
C ILE A 24 2.53 -27.54 -15.46
N LEU A 25 2.36 -28.54 -14.61
CA LEU A 25 2.84 -28.51 -13.23
C LEU A 25 4.35 -28.26 -13.15
N PHE A 26 5.13 -28.91 -14.04
CA PHE A 26 6.55 -28.64 -14.13
C PHE A 26 6.84 -27.19 -14.52
N ALA A 27 6.13 -26.65 -15.50
CA ALA A 27 6.32 -25.29 -15.97
C ALA A 27 5.95 -24.27 -14.88
N ASP A 28 4.79 -24.41 -14.23
CA ASP A 28 4.34 -23.55 -13.15
C ASP A 28 5.21 -23.64 -11.89
N THR A 29 5.97 -24.74 -11.76
CA THR A 29 6.85 -24.94 -10.61
C THR A 29 8.25 -24.41 -10.82
N HIS A 30 8.76 -24.46 -12.06
CA HIS A 30 10.18 -24.23 -12.35
C HIS A 30 10.46 -23.10 -13.34
N LEU A 31 9.46 -22.73 -14.16
CA LEU A 31 9.63 -21.75 -15.25
C LEU A 31 8.92 -20.43 -14.98
N ILE A 32 8.54 -20.17 -13.74
CA ILE A 32 7.95 -18.88 -13.32
C ILE A 32 9.05 -17.93 -12.83
N GLN A 33 8.75 -16.64 -12.91
CA GLN A 33 9.53 -15.61 -12.22
C GLN A 33 9.25 -15.68 -10.71
N THR A 34 10.26 -15.59 -9.89
CA THR A 34 10.14 -15.71 -8.44
C THR A 34 10.57 -14.43 -7.75
N ASP A 35 9.73 -13.91 -6.86
CA ASP A 35 10.09 -12.84 -5.94
C ASP A 35 10.96 -13.41 -4.80
N THR A 36 12.18 -12.90 -4.68
CA THR A 36 13.15 -13.42 -3.69
C THR A 36 12.70 -13.13 -2.27
N ILE A 37 12.29 -11.90 -1.99
CA ILE A 37 11.94 -11.45 -0.64
C ILE A 37 10.67 -12.14 -0.16
N ALA A 38 9.64 -12.21 -0.99
CA ALA A 38 8.43 -12.97 -0.66
C ALA A 38 8.73 -14.44 -0.37
N ARG A 39 9.66 -15.05 -1.12
CA ARG A 39 10.08 -16.43 -0.86
C ARG A 39 10.91 -16.57 0.42
N MET A 40 11.79 -15.61 0.72
CA MET A 40 12.54 -15.61 1.98
C MET A 40 11.61 -15.56 3.19
N THR A 41 10.68 -14.60 3.20
CA THR A 41 9.69 -14.44 4.26
C THR A 41 8.85 -15.71 4.44
N LEU A 42 8.33 -16.27 3.35
CA LEU A 42 7.50 -17.47 3.41
C LEU A 42 8.30 -18.70 3.88
N HIS A 43 9.55 -18.83 3.45
CA HIS A 43 10.41 -19.93 3.89
C HIS A 43 10.72 -19.83 5.38
N GLU A 44 11.12 -18.66 5.87
CA GLU A 44 11.37 -18.46 7.31
C GLU A 44 10.12 -18.76 8.14
N MET A 45 8.94 -18.29 7.71
CA MET A 45 7.67 -18.59 8.36
C MET A 45 7.40 -20.11 8.45
N GLN A 46 7.71 -20.86 7.39
CA GLN A 46 7.49 -22.30 7.29
C GLN A 46 8.46 -23.11 8.19
N GLU A 47 9.66 -22.58 8.45
CA GLU A 47 10.68 -23.23 9.30
C GLU A 47 10.54 -22.88 10.79
N ARG A 48 9.74 -21.85 11.13
CA ARG A 48 9.49 -21.45 12.52
C ARG A 48 8.31 -22.20 13.13
N GLU A 49 8.34 -22.38 14.47
CA GLU A 49 7.28 -23.00 15.28
C GLU A 49 6.93 -22.15 16.51
N ASP A 50 7.50 -20.95 16.61
CA ASP A 50 7.47 -20.10 17.80
C ASP A 50 6.76 -18.76 17.60
N ILE A 51 6.08 -18.55 16.48
CA ILE A 51 5.40 -17.30 16.18
C ILE A 51 4.14 -17.15 17.04
N GLU A 52 4.11 -16.13 17.91
CA GLU A 52 3.02 -15.84 18.84
C GLU A 52 2.16 -14.65 18.40
N LEU A 53 2.76 -13.70 17.66
CA LEU A 53 2.11 -12.48 17.14
C LEU A 53 2.43 -12.34 15.64
N ALA A 54 1.45 -12.60 14.79
CA ALA A 54 1.65 -12.53 13.35
C ALA A 54 0.96 -11.32 12.71
N PHE A 55 1.72 -10.46 12.04
CA PHE A 55 1.21 -9.40 11.17
C PHE A 55 1.01 -9.98 9.77
N VAL A 56 -0.18 -9.82 9.21
CA VAL A 56 -0.53 -10.40 7.92
C VAL A 56 -1.00 -9.31 6.96
N GLY A 57 -0.45 -9.31 5.75
CA GLY A 57 -0.84 -8.34 4.70
C GLY A 57 0.14 -8.24 3.54
N SER A 58 0.19 -7.04 2.96
CA SER A 58 0.99 -6.72 1.77
C SER A 58 2.43 -6.29 2.12
N SER A 59 3.13 -5.65 1.18
CA SER A 59 4.44 -5.01 1.42
C SER A 59 4.41 -3.98 2.54
N ILE A 60 3.28 -3.34 2.78
CA ILE A 60 3.09 -2.40 3.88
C ILE A 60 3.41 -3.06 5.23
N VAL A 61 2.97 -4.29 5.46
CA VAL A 61 3.35 -5.03 6.68
C VAL A 61 4.84 -5.28 6.73
N ARG A 62 5.41 -5.76 5.64
CA ARG A 62 6.83 -6.13 5.54
C ARG A 62 7.77 -4.96 5.82
N ASP A 63 7.42 -3.78 5.33
CA ASP A 63 8.32 -2.61 5.33
C ASP A 63 8.05 -1.67 6.52
N HIS A 64 6.93 -1.85 7.25
CA HIS A 64 6.49 -0.87 8.26
C HIS A 64 6.35 -1.43 9.67
N PHE A 65 6.29 -2.75 9.84
CA PHE A 65 6.24 -3.36 11.17
C PHE A 65 7.56 -4.07 11.47
N ASN A 66 8.37 -3.42 12.31
CA ASN A 66 9.66 -3.98 12.73
C ASN A 66 9.41 -5.12 13.74
N ALA A 67 9.17 -6.34 13.22
CA ALA A 67 8.84 -7.51 14.04
C ALA A 67 9.90 -7.81 15.11
N PRO A 68 11.24 -7.77 14.85
CA PRO A 68 12.25 -7.89 15.89
C PRO A 68 12.08 -6.87 17.02
N ARG A 69 11.80 -5.62 16.71
CA ARG A 69 11.56 -4.56 17.71
C ARG A 69 10.27 -4.79 18.49
N ILE A 70 9.23 -5.29 17.83
CA ILE A 70 7.96 -5.63 18.47
C ILE A 70 8.16 -6.80 19.44
N THR A 71 8.91 -7.84 19.04
CA THR A 71 9.31 -8.95 19.93
C THR A 71 10.02 -8.44 21.19
N GLU A 72 11.02 -7.56 21.01
CA GLU A 72 11.76 -6.97 22.15
C GLU A 72 10.84 -6.24 23.13
N LYS A 73 9.84 -5.51 22.62
CA LYS A 73 8.96 -4.66 23.44
C LYS A 73 7.76 -5.39 24.05
N THR A 74 7.21 -6.37 23.36
CA THR A 74 6.02 -7.11 23.82
C THR A 74 6.36 -8.40 24.54
N GLY A 75 7.53 -8.96 24.28
CA GLY A 75 7.93 -10.28 24.74
C GLY A 75 7.29 -11.43 23.98
N LEU A 76 6.47 -11.15 22.96
CA LEU A 76 5.86 -12.14 22.06
C LEU A 76 6.70 -12.27 20.79
N GLU A 77 6.93 -13.48 20.33
CA GLU A 77 7.64 -13.72 19.08
C GLU A 77 6.81 -13.21 17.87
N ALA A 78 7.17 -12.02 17.41
CA ALA A 78 6.46 -11.34 16.32
C ALA A 78 7.01 -11.74 14.95
N PHE A 79 6.11 -11.79 13.94
CA PHE A 79 6.47 -12.12 12.56
C PHE A 79 5.60 -11.36 11.55
N CYS A 80 6.21 -10.85 10.48
CA CYS A 80 5.52 -10.23 9.34
C CYS A 80 5.29 -11.27 8.23
N ALA A 81 4.14 -11.93 8.24
CA ALA A 81 3.71 -12.88 7.22
C ALA A 81 3.14 -12.10 6.02
N THR A 82 3.92 -11.97 4.95
CA THR A 82 3.58 -11.03 3.88
C THR A 82 3.79 -11.57 2.48
N VAL A 83 2.95 -11.08 1.57
CA VAL A 83 3.16 -11.18 0.12
C VAL A 83 2.92 -9.80 -0.49
N PRO A 84 3.84 -9.24 -1.28
CA PRO A 84 3.62 -7.96 -1.94
C PRO A 84 2.30 -7.94 -2.71
N THR A 85 1.55 -6.83 -2.57
CA THR A 85 0.23 -6.66 -3.19
C THR A 85 -0.85 -7.64 -2.70
N ALA A 86 -0.68 -8.27 -1.53
CA ALA A 86 -1.66 -9.22 -0.99
C ALA A 86 -3.04 -8.57 -0.79
N SER A 87 -4.05 -9.26 -1.30
CA SER A 87 -5.46 -9.00 -1.00
C SER A 87 -5.93 -9.84 0.19
N MET A 88 -7.19 -9.72 0.57
CA MET A 88 -7.81 -10.56 1.60
C MET A 88 -7.72 -12.06 1.32
N PRO A 89 -8.01 -12.58 0.11
CA PRO A 89 -7.81 -13.99 -0.22
C PRO A 89 -6.37 -14.47 -0.02
N ALA A 90 -5.38 -13.65 -0.40
CA ALA A 90 -3.95 -13.96 -0.18
C ALA A 90 -3.62 -13.99 1.31
N SER A 91 -4.12 -13.04 2.10
CA SER A 91 -3.95 -13.00 3.55
C SER A 91 -4.54 -14.23 4.23
N ILE A 92 -5.72 -14.70 3.80
CA ILE A 92 -6.34 -15.94 4.29
C ILE A 92 -5.46 -17.16 3.95
N ALA A 93 -4.97 -17.24 2.70
CA ALA A 93 -4.12 -18.35 2.29
C ALA A 93 -2.79 -18.39 3.06
N LEU A 94 -2.21 -17.22 3.29
CA LEU A 94 -0.97 -17.06 4.05
C LEU A 94 -1.16 -17.44 5.53
N THR A 95 -2.26 -17.01 6.15
CA THR A 95 -2.59 -17.36 7.54
C THR A 95 -2.83 -18.86 7.69
N ARG A 96 -3.46 -19.53 6.73
CA ARG A 96 -3.60 -20.99 6.73
C ARG A 96 -2.26 -21.69 6.64
N GLU A 97 -1.34 -21.16 5.83
CA GLU A 97 0.01 -21.71 5.75
C GLU A 97 0.76 -21.53 7.07
N LEU A 98 0.61 -20.36 7.73
CA LEU A 98 1.18 -20.09 9.06
C LEU A 98 0.69 -21.10 10.11
N TYR A 99 -0.60 -21.40 10.14
CA TYR A 99 -1.18 -22.36 11.10
C TYR A 99 -0.73 -23.80 10.93
N ARG A 100 0.05 -24.12 9.90
CA ARG A 100 0.60 -25.46 9.73
C ARG A 100 1.77 -25.76 10.66
N THR A 101 2.53 -24.75 11.01
CA THR A 101 3.72 -24.86 11.84
C THR A 101 3.63 -24.04 13.12
N ASN A 102 2.75 -23.06 13.17
CA ASN A 102 2.62 -22.13 14.29
C ASN A 102 1.20 -22.07 14.85
N SER A 103 1.07 -21.58 16.07
CA SER A 103 -0.20 -21.36 16.76
C SER A 103 -0.18 -19.97 17.41
N PRO A 104 -0.18 -18.89 16.62
CA PRO A 104 -0.08 -17.55 17.15
C PRO A 104 -1.29 -17.22 18.04
N GLU A 105 -1.02 -16.53 19.15
CA GLU A 105 -2.07 -16.02 20.02
C GLU A 105 -2.84 -14.88 19.35
N TRP A 106 -2.12 -14.08 18.55
CA TRP A 106 -2.68 -12.93 17.85
C TRP A 106 -2.34 -12.94 16.36
N ILE A 107 -3.38 -12.70 15.56
CA ILE A 107 -3.25 -12.33 14.15
C ILE A 107 -3.61 -10.86 14.02
N VAL A 108 -2.68 -10.05 13.56
CA VAL A 108 -2.88 -8.63 13.24
C VAL A 108 -3.00 -8.49 11.73
N MET A 109 -4.21 -8.31 11.25
CA MET A 109 -4.45 -8.01 9.85
C MET A 109 -4.24 -6.52 9.62
N VAL A 110 -3.17 -6.19 8.89
CA VAL A 110 -2.90 -4.81 8.51
C VAL A 110 -3.52 -4.52 7.17
N THR A 111 -4.25 -3.44 7.10
CA THR A 111 -4.98 -3.05 5.90
C THR A 111 -4.79 -1.57 5.57
N GLU A 112 -4.92 -1.30 4.31
CA GLU A 112 -5.12 0.02 3.73
C GLU A 112 -6.44 0.00 2.94
N PRO A 113 -7.06 1.13 2.62
CA PRO A 113 -8.31 1.17 1.88
C PRO A 113 -8.27 0.35 0.59
N TYR A 114 -7.14 0.38 -0.10
CA TYR A 114 -6.96 -0.31 -1.37
C TYR A 114 -7.19 -1.83 -1.28
N ASN A 115 -6.84 -2.47 -0.18
CA ASN A 115 -6.96 -3.91 0.00
C ASN A 115 -8.41 -4.40 0.20
N PHE A 116 -9.32 -3.51 0.59
CA PHE A 116 -10.73 -3.82 0.82
C PHE A 116 -11.67 -3.23 -0.23
N HIS A 117 -11.19 -2.29 -1.01
CA HIS A 117 -11.91 -1.65 -2.09
C HIS A 117 -12.25 -2.64 -3.22
N THR A 118 -11.48 -3.71 -3.37
CA THR A 118 -11.71 -4.70 -4.41
C THR A 118 -11.50 -6.12 -3.87
N VAL A 119 -12.39 -7.02 -4.25
CA VAL A 119 -12.21 -8.47 -4.02
C VAL A 119 -11.24 -9.06 -5.04
N ARG A 120 -10.79 -8.26 -6.02
CA ARG A 120 -9.86 -8.73 -7.04
C ARG A 120 -8.50 -9.01 -6.44
N GLU A 121 -8.09 -10.25 -6.59
CA GLU A 121 -6.68 -10.60 -6.35
C GLU A 121 -5.83 -9.96 -7.43
N VAL A 122 -4.81 -9.24 -7.01
CA VAL A 122 -3.78 -8.78 -7.92
C VAL A 122 -3.03 -10.02 -8.41
N PRO A 123 -2.91 -10.24 -9.74
CA PRO A 123 -2.27 -11.44 -10.27
C PRO A 123 -0.86 -11.68 -9.73
N GLU A 124 -0.13 -10.61 -9.39
CA GLU A 124 1.20 -10.64 -8.80
C GLU A 124 1.24 -11.37 -7.44
N ALA A 125 0.27 -11.13 -6.56
CA ALA A 125 0.20 -11.81 -5.27
C ALA A 125 -0.01 -13.32 -5.45
N TYR A 126 -0.86 -13.70 -6.42
CA TYR A 126 -1.17 -15.09 -6.68
C TYR A 126 0.07 -15.89 -7.12
N TYR A 127 0.86 -15.41 -8.09
CA TYR A 127 2.03 -16.14 -8.55
C TYR A 127 3.20 -16.13 -7.55
N ARG A 128 3.26 -15.10 -6.70
CA ARG A 128 4.28 -15.00 -5.65
C ARG A 128 4.03 -15.99 -4.50
N LEU A 129 2.76 -16.27 -4.21
CA LEU A 129 2.35 -17.10 -3.08
C LEU A 129 2.13 -18.58 -3.48
N THR A 130 1.27 -18.81 -4.47
CA THR A 130 0.76 -20.16 -4.81
C THR A 130 1.83 -21.21 -5.01
N PRO A 131 2.95 -20.98 -5.72
CA PRO A 131 3.96 -22.00 -5.98
C PRO A 131 4.69 -22.49 -4.73
N PHE A 132 4.58 -21.76 -3.62
CA PHE A 132 5.30 -22.02 -2.38
C PHE A 132 4.41 -22.41 -1.21
N LEU A 133 3.09 -22.39 -1.38
CA LEU A 133 2.17 -22.99 -0.43
C LEU A 133 2.39 -24.50 -0.39
N SER A 134 2.42 -25.06 0.80
CA SER A 134 2.73 -26.47 0.99
C SER A 134 1.47 -27.36 1.06
N ASP A 135 0.28 -26.78 1.32
CA ASP A 135 -0.98 -27.50 1.39
C ASP A 135 -1.79 -27.40 0.09
N PRO A 136 -2.01 -28.51 -0.65
CA PRO A 136 -2.82 -28.50 -1.85
C PRO A 136 -4.27 -28.04 -1.63
N SER A 137 -4.84 -28.27 -0.43
CA SER A 137 -6.20 -27.82 -0.12
C SER A 137 -6.27 -26.30 0.01
N ASN A 138 -5.23 -25.69 0.60
CA ASN A 138 -5.08 -24.24 0.69
C ASN A 138 -4.90 -23.61 -0.70
N ILE A 139 -4.07 -24.23 -1.56
CA ILE A 139 -3.89 -23.79 -2.96
C ILE A 139 -5.23 -23.82 -3.71
N LEU A 140 -6.00 -24.89 -3.56
CA LEU A 140 -7.30 -25.04 -4.26
C LEU A 140 -8.33 -24.00 -3.74
N ASP A 141 -8.40 -23.80 -2.42
CA ASP A 141 -9.32 -22.82 -1.83
C ASP A 141 -8.96 -21.39 -2.28
N TYR A 142 -7.66 -21.04 -2.27
CA TYR A 142 -7.18 -19.75 -2.74
C TYR A 142 -7.49 -19.53 -4.22
N TYR A 143 -7.24 -20.55 -5.05
CA TYR A 143 -7.61 -20.54 -6.48
C TYR A 143 -9.11 -20.29 -6.67
N LEU A 144 -9.96 -21.03 -5.98
CA LEU A 144 -11.41 -20.90 -6.14
C LEU A 144 -11.94 -19.54 -5.67
N ARG A 145 -11.39 -18.98 -4.61
CA ARG A 145 -11.75 -17.63 -4.13
C ARG A 145 -11.40 -16.56 -5.14
N THR A 146 -10.16 -16.55 -5.61
CA THR A 146 -9.67 -15.55 -6.55
C THR A 146 -10.28 -15.66 -7.93
N CYS A 147 -10.43 -16.87 -8.48
CA CYS A 147 -11.00 -17.08 -9.80
C CYS A 147 -12.51 -16.78 -9.88
N ARG A 148 -13.23 -16.99 -8.78
CA ARG A 148 -14.67 -16.73 -8.73
C ARG A 148 -14.98 -15.24 -8.89
N GLU A 149 -14.13 -14.38 -8.35
CA GLU A 149 -14.35 -12.94 -8.34
C GLU A 149 -13.93 -12.25 -9.65
N ASP A 150 -12.84 -12.72 -10.28
CA ASP A 150 -12.27 -12.05 -11.47
C ASP A 150 -12.45 -12.79 -12.79
N GLY A 151 -12.88 -14.06 -12.77
CA GLY A 151 -13.10 -14.86 -13.98
C GLY A 151 -11.85 -15.34 -14.69
N TYR A 152 -10.64 -15.12 -14.15
CA TYR A 152 -9.35 -15.51 -14.75
C TYR A 152 -8.95 -16.96 -14.46
N TYR A 153 -9.87 -17.91 -14.63
CA TYR A 153 -9.65 -19.33 -14.30
C TYR A 153 -8.44 -19.96 -15.02
N ILE A 154 -8.26 -19.68 -16.32
CA ILE A 154 -7.21 -20.31 -17.12
C ILE A 154 -5.85 -19.69 -16.78
N ASP A 155 -5.78 -18.38 -16.65
CA ASP A 155 -4.53 -17.68 -16.39
C ASP A 155 -3.94 -18.07 -15.03
N ARG A 156 -4.78 -18.33 -14.04
CA ARG A 156 -4.37 -18.81 -12.73
C ARG A 156 -3.97 -20.29 -12.71
N LEU A 157 -4.43 -21.09 -13.66
CA LEU A 157 -3.98 -22.47 -13.84
C LEU A 157 -2.68 -22.57 -14.64
N LEU A 158 -2.34 -21.55 -15.42
CA LEU A 158 -1.19 -21.53 -16.31
C LEU A 158 -0.27 -20.34 -15.95
N LEU A 159 0.22 -20.30 -14.71
CA LEU A 159 1.02 -19.19 -14.18
C LEU A 159 2.24 -18.88 -15.05
N PHE A 160 2.93 -19.89 -15.58
CA PHE A 160 4.10 -19.70 -16.45
C PHE A 160 3.78 -18.93 -17.74
N ARG A 161 2.51 -18.89 -18.17
CA ARG A 161 2.07 -18.14 -19.34
C ARG A 161 2.15 -16.64 -19.11
N MET A 162 1.78 -16.19 -17.92
CA MET A 162 1.77 -14.77 -17.56
C MET A 162 3.08 -14.34 -16.89
N TYR A 163 3.65 -15.21 -16.07
CA TYR A 163 4.80 -14.92 -15.22
C TYR A 163 5.99 -15.85 -15.50
N GLY A 164 6.12 -16.28 -16.74
CA GLY A 164 7.25 -17.11 -17.17
C GLY A 164 8.58 -16.39 -16.99
N ALA A 165 9.59 -17.13 -16.53
CA ALA A 165 10.95 -16.66 -16.40
C ALA A 165 11.47 -16.12 -17.76
N GLN A 166 12.03 -14.91 -17.74
CA GLN A 166 12.48 -14.21 -18.93
C GLN A 166 13.88 -14.66 -19.38
N SER A 167 14.60 -15.36 -18.50
CA SER A 167 15.97 -15.78 -18.75
C SER A 167 16.29 -17.14 -18.10
N LEU A 168 17.37 -17.79 -18.56
CA LEU A 168 17.90 -18.98 -17.88
C LEU A 168 18.39 -18.69 -16.46
N SER A 169 18.77 -17.44 -16.18
CA SER A 169 19.14 -16.99 -14.83
C SER A 169 17.94 -17.01 -13.91
N ASP A 170 16.76 -16.57 -14.37
CA ASP A 170 15.53 -16.59 -13.58
C ASP A 170 15.08 -18.03 -13.29
N VAL A 171 15.19 -18.92 -14.28
CA VAL A 171 14.92 -20.35 -14.08
C VAL A 171 15.87 -20.94 -13.04
N ALA A 172 17.16 -20.64 -13.13
CA ALA A 172 18.15 -21.11 -12.16
C ALA A 172 17.89 -20.54 -10.75
N LYS A 173 17.47 -19.28 -10.65
CA LYS A 173 17.05 -18.63 -9.40
C LYS A 173 15.83 -19.34 -8.82
N THR A 174 14.78 -19.58 -9.60
CA THR A 174 13.56 -20.26 -9.16
C THR A 174 13.85 -21.67 -8.63
N ILE A 175 14.68 -22.44 -9.37
CA ILE A 175 15.13 -23.77 -8.93
C ILE A 175 15.93 -23.67 -7.61
N GLY A 176 16.85 -22.69 -7.54
CA GLY A 176 17.65 -22.46 -6.33
C GLY A 176 16.79 -22.13 -5.12
N LEU A 177 15.85 -21.20 -5.26
CA LEU A 177 14.92 -20.80 -4.20
C LEU A 177 14.00 -21.94 -3.73
N ARG A 178 13.75 -22.92 -4.60
CA ARG A 178 12.90 -24.06 -4.26
C ARG A 178 13.67 -25.20 -3.59
N TYR A 179 14.85 -25.56 -4.07
CA TYR A 179 15.57 -26.76 -3.67
C TYR A 179 16.82 -26.53 -2.84
N ALA A 180 17.30 -25.29 -2.77
CA ALA A 180 18.43 -24.86 -1.95
C ALA A 180 18.20 -23.42 -1.47
N PRO A 181 17.11 -23.13 -0.73
CA PRO A 181 16.70 -21.78 -0.40
C PRO A 181 17.76 -21.02 0.37
N GLU A 182 18.26 -21.54 1.48
CA GLU A 182 19.24 -20.86 2.33
C GLU A 182 20.52 -20.45 1.56
N LYS A 183 21.08 -21.38 0.77
CA LYS A 183 22.25 -21.10 -0.04
C LYS A 183 21.96 -20.03 -1.11
N THR A 184 20.74 -20.04 -1.64
CA THR A 184 20.32 -19.07 -2.64
C THR A 184 20.07 -17.71 -2.00
N PHE A 185 19.44 -17.65 -0.85
CA PHE A 185 19.24 -16.43 -0.07
C PHE A 185 20.56 -15.76 0.30
N ALA A 186 21.50 -16.49 0.90
CA ALA A 186 22.82 -15.98 1.26
C ALA A 186 23.61 -15.39 0.07
N ARG A 187 23.33 -15.83 -1.15
CA ARG A 187 23.90 -15.24 -2.37
C ARG A 187 23.14 -13.98 -2.78
N LEU A 188 21.82 -14.03 -2.75
CA LEU A 188 20.95 -12.94 -3.23
C LEU A 188 20.93 -11.74 -2.29
N GLU A 189 21.11 -11.94 -0.99
CA GLU A 189 21.30 -10.85 -0.03
C GLU A 189 22.53 -9.97 -0.36
N LYS A 190 23.57 -10.56 -0.93
CA LYS A 190 24.75 -9.81 -1.38
C LYS A 190 24.51 -8.96 -2.63
N ASP A 191 23.53 -9.37 -3.42
CA ASP A 191 23.15 -8.71 -4.67
C ASP A 191 21.93 -7.79 -4.47
N MET A 192 21.41 -7.69 -3.23
CA MET A 192 20.31 -6.80 -2.88
C MET A 192 20.75 -5.35 -2.95
N ASP A 193 19.84 -4.47 -3.34
CA ASP A 193 20.08 -3.03 -3.27
C ASP A 193 20.52 -2.64 -1.84
N PRO A 194 21.65 -1.94 -1.67
CA PRO A 194 22.19 -1.61 -0.36
C PRO A 194 21.26 -0.77 0.52
N THR A 195 20.24 -0.14 -0.07
CA THR A 195 19.21 0.59 0.69
C THR A 195 18.22 -0.34 1.40
N PHE A 196 18.17 -1.63 1.03
CA PHE A 196 17.34 -2.62 1.67
C PHE A 196 18.16 -3.59 2.51
N SER A 197 17.66 -3.94 3.69
CA SER A 197 18.22 -4.99 4.52
C SER A 197 17.12 -5.86 5.14
N TYR A 198 17.19 -7.16 4.92
CA TYR A 198 16.29 -8.11 5.56
C TYR A 198 16.74 -8.33 7.02
N GLN A 199 15.88 -7.97 7.98
CA GLN A 199 16.20 -8.00 9.41
C GLN A 199 15.73 -9.28 10.12
N GLY A 200 15.17 -10.25 9.38
CA GLY A 200 14.52 -11.42 9.93
C GLY A 200 13.07 -11.17 10.33
N SER A 201 12.39 -12.24 10.74
CA SER A 201 10.97 -12.22 11.14
C SER A 201 10.06 -11.56 10.11
N GLY A 202 10.39 -11.66 8.82
CA GLY A 202 9.62 -11.10 7.72
C GLY A 202 9.75 -9.58 7.54
N PHE A 203 10.61 -8.89 8.29
CA PHE A 203 10.80 -7.45 8.20
C PHE A 203 11.91 -7.07 7.23
N LEU A 204 11.59 -6.19 6.28
CA LEU A 204 12.52 -5.58 5.34
C LEU A 204 12.71 -4.10 5.67
N ARG A 205 13.87 -3.75 6.19
CA ARG A 205 14.22 -2.38 6.53
C ARG A 205 14.72 -1.63 5.30
N HIS A 206 14.23 -0.43 5.08
CA HIS A 206 14.70 0.46 4.02
C HIS A 206 15.45 1.65 4.60
N GLU A 207 16.75 1.79 4.24
CA GLU A 207 17.63 2.86 4.67
C GLU A 207 17.99 3.73 3.46
N THR A 208 17.27 4.83 3.30
CA THR A 208 17.55 5.82 2.27
C THR A 208 17.31 7.22 2.79
N ASP A 209 18.09 8.17 2.28
CA ASP A 209 17.88 9.60 2.51
C ASP A 209 16.82 10.19 1.55
N GLU A 210 16.44 9.43 0.51
CA GLU A 210 15.34 9.81 -0.35
C GLU A 210 14.05 9.84 0.44
N ARG A 211 13.26 10.88 0.20
CA ARG A 211 11.94 11.06 0.80
C ARG A 211 10.94 11.31 -0.31
N ALA A 212 9.71 10.96 -0.04
CA ALA A 212 8.61 11.16 -0.99
C ALA A 212 8.22 12.63 -1.19
N ASP A 213 8.95 13.60 -0.64
CA ASP A 213 8.61 15.02 -0.68
C ASP A 213 8.28 15.53 -2.09
N GLU A 214 9.06 15.11 -3.09
CA GLU A 214 8.79 15.48 -4.48
C GLU A 214 7.52 14.79 -5.01
N LEU A 215 7.33 13.51 -4.68
CA LEU A 215 6.12 12.76 -5.06
C LEU A 215 4.89 13.26 -4.30
N ILE A 216 5.01 13.57 -3.01
CA ILE A 216 3.94 14.16 -2.21
C ILE A 216 3.46 15.47 -2.84
N ARG A 217 4.36 16.29 -3.36
CA ARG A 217 4.03 17.54 -4.06
C ARG A 217 3.23 17.31 -5.35
N THR A 218 3.32 16.11 -5.95
CA THR A 218 2.58 15.74 -7.15
C THR A 218 1.23 15.12 -6.88
N VAL A 219 0.91 14.79 -5.62
CA VAL A 219 -0.42 14.29 -5.24
C VAL A 219 -1.44 15.37 -5.45
N GLN A 220 -2.21 15.26 -6.51
CA GLN A 220 -3.28 16.19 -6.85
C GLN A 220 -4.60 15.64 -6.34
N ARG A 221 -5.52 16.54 -6.01
CA ARG A 221 -6.87 16.16 -5.63
C ARG A 221 -7.55 15.44 -6.80
N GLU A 222 -7.93 14.20 -6.59
CA GLU A 222 -8.71 13.44 -7.54
C GLU A 222 -10.20 13.68 -7.31
N TYR A 223 -10.86 14.37 -8.25
CA TYR A 223 -12.32 14.56 -8.26
C TYR A 223 -13.03 13.34 -8.89
N THR A 224 -12.62 12.15 -8.53
CA THR A 224 -13.11 10.92 -9.16
C THR A 224 -14.53 10.56 -8.79
N GLY A 225 -15.13 11.21 -7.78
CA GLY A 225 -16.45 10.86 -7.28
C GLY A 225 -16.55 9.42 -6.76
N TYR A 226 -15.43 8.73 -6.58
CA TYR A 226 -15.39 7.41 -5.99
C TYR A 226 -15.75 7.53 -4.51
N THR A 227 -16.89 6.93 -4.15
CA THR A 227 -17.16 6.58 -2.78
C THR A 227 -16.53 5.21 -2.55
N TYR A 228 -15.54 5.12 -1.69
CA TYR A 228 -14.99 3.84 -1.27
C TYR A 228 -15.99 3.17 -0.34
N GLU A 229 -16.84 2.32 -0.87
CA GLU A 229 -17.72 1.50 -0.08
C GLU A 229 -17.03 0.20 0.31
N LEU A 230 -17.28 -0.25 1.53
CA LEU A 230 -16.87 -1.60 1.95
C LEU A 230 -17.78 -2.62 1.27
N PHE A 231 -17.27 -3.28 0.23
CA PHE A 231 -18.03 -4.26 -0.55
C PHE A 231 -18.48 -5.45 0.28
N ASP A 232 -19.64 -6.00 -0.03
CA ASP A 232 -20.16 -7.19 0.64
C ASP A 232 -19.22 -8.38 0.55
N GLY A 233 -18.50 -8.52 -0.58
CA GLY A 233 -17.47 -9.53 -0.74
C GLY A 233 -16.30 -9.36 0.24
N SER A 234 -15.85 -8.13 0.50
CA SER A 234 -14.81 -7.84 1.49
C SER A 234 -15.30 -8.10 2.90
N LYS A 235 -16.54 -7.74 3.22
CA LYS A 235 -17.18 -8.06 4.50
C LYS A 235 -17.23 -9.56 4.74
N GLU A 236 -17.61 -10.33 3.71
CA GLU A 236 -17.65 -11.80 3.80
C GLU A 236 -16.24 -12.37 4.01
N GLN A 237 -15.24 -11.88 3.32
CA GLN A 237 -13.86 -12.31 3.51
C GLN A 237 -13.37 -12.01 4.95
N LEU A 238 -13.71 -10.87 5.53
CA LEU A 238 -13.34 -10.55 6.91
C LEU A 238 -14.06 -11.46 7.92
N ARG A 239 -15.34 -11.80 7.71
CA ARG A 239 -16.06 -12.80 8.53
C ARG A 239 -15.36 -14.17 8.48
N LEU A 240 -14.99 -14.60 7.28
CA LEU A 240 -14.27 -15.86 7.08
C LEU A 240 -12.89 -15.84 7.74
N TYR A 241 -12.20 -14.70 7.70
CA TYR A 241 -10.91 -14.54 8.33
C TYR A 241 -11.02 -14.60 9.86
N LYS A 242 -12.01 -13.91 10.43
CA LYS A 242 -12.32 -14.01 11.86
C LYS A 242 -12.58 -15.47 12.26
N GLN A 243 -13.45 -16.17 11.52
CA GLN A 243 -13.75 -17.57 11.79
C GLN A 243 -12.50 -18.46 11.70
N LEU A 244 -11.63 -18.23 10.71
CA LEU A 244 -10.36 -18.95 10.59
C LEU A 244 -9.49 -18.76 11.82
N CYS A 245 -9.38 -17.54 12.34
CA CYS A 245 -8.60 -17.27 13.57
C CYS A 245 -9.22 -17.97 14.79
N GLU A 246 -10.53 -17.87 14.98
CA GLU A 246 -11.26 -18.51 16.08
C GLU A 246 -11.14 -20.04 16.05
N ASP A 247 -11.26 -20.65 14.88
CA ASP A 247 -11.13 -22.12 14.70
C ASP A 247 -9.73 -22.63 15.05
N ASN A 248 -8.71 -21.76 15.00
CA ASN A 248 -7.33 -22.07 15.35
C ASN A 248 -6.92 -21.51 16.72
N GLY A 249 -7.84 -20.90 17.47
CA GLY A 249 -7.59 -20.40 18.82
C GLY A 249 -6.83 -19.08 18.88
N SER A 250 -6.75 -18.34 17.77
CA SER A 250 -6.13 -17.01 17.69
C SER A 250 -7.15 -15.89 17.85
N ASN A 251 -6.71 -14.78 18.42
CA ASN A 251 -7.43 -13.52 18.41
C ASN A 251 -7.12 -12.74 17.12
N LEU A 252 -8.14 -12.20 16.47
CA LEU A 252 -7.97 -11.30 15.32
C LEU A 252 -8.01 -9.84 15.77
N MET A 253 -7.06 -9.05 15.30
CA MET A 253 -7.02 -7.59 15.39
C MET A 253 -6.87 -7.01 13.99
N VAL A 254 -7.56 -5.91 13.70
CA VAL A 254 -7.40 -5.15 12.47
C VAL A 254 -6.64 -3.87 12.75
N VAL A 255 -5.64 -3.58 11.95
CA VAL A 255 -4.89 -2.33 11.99
C VAL A 255 -5.01 -1.62 10.65
N ILE A 256 -5.53 -0.41 10.65
CA ILE A 256 -5.51 0.46 9.48
C ILE A 256 -4.19 1.23 9.50
N PHE A 257 -3.43 1.05 8.43
CA PHE A 257 -2.12 1.65 8.25
C PHE A 257 -2.22 3.18 8.09
N PRO A 258 -1.29 3.97 8.66
CA PRO A 258 -1.27 5.42 8.46
C PRO A 258 -0.94 5.76 7.01
N ASN A 259 -1.67 6.71 6.46
CA ASN A 259 -1.49 7.18 5.09
C ASN A 259 -0.89 8.58 5.08
N LEU A 260 -0.26 8.94 3.97
CA LEU A 260 0.16 10.31 3.72
C LEU A 260 -1.02 11.26 3.86
N THR A 261 -0.84 12.35 4.62
CA THR A 261 -1.88 13.36 4.81
C THR A 261 -2.36 13.95 3.49
N ALA A 262 -1.43 14.16 2.53
CA ALA A 262 -1.78 14.63 1.19
C ALA A 262 -2.75 13.69 0.47
N HIS A 263 -2.53 12.37 0.56
CA HIS A 263 -3.44 11.36 0.00
C HIS A 263 -4.80 11.36 0.67
N ALA A 264 -4.83 11.38 2.00
CA ALA A 264 -6.09 11.39 2.76
C ALA A 264 -6.97 12.61 2.43
N LEU A 265 -6.34 13.75 2.10
CA LEU A 265 -7.05 14.96 1.69
C LEU A 265 -7.39 14.98 0.20
N ALA A 266 -6.57 14.36 -0.66
CA ALA A 266 -6.80 14.28 -2.10
C ALA A 266 -7.97 13.34 -2.45
N GLU A 267 -8.14 12.27 -1.69
CA GLU A 267 -9.15 11.23 -1.93
C GLU A 267 -10.20 11.20 -0.79
N PRO A 268 -11.24 12.03 -0.83
CA PRO A 268 -12.23 12.12 0.26
C PRO A 268 -12.88 10.79 0.66
N GLY A 269 -13.07 9.88 -0.31
CA GLY A 269 -13.63 8.54 -0.07
C GLY A 269 -12.75 7.63 0.78
N PHE A 270 -11.47 7.94 0.92
CA PHE A 270 -10.49 7.19 1.69
C PHE A 270 -10.84 7.13 3.19
N LEU A 271 -11.22 8.26 3.74
CA LEU A 271 -11.63 8.36 5.15
C LEU A 271 -13.01 7.76 5.39
N ASP A 272 -13.93 7.87 4.40
CA ASP A 272 -15.24 7.20 4.43
C ASP A 272 -15.09 5.69 4.57
N TYR A 273 -14.14 5.14 3.82
CA TYR A 273 -13.82 3.72 3.86
C TYR A 273 -13.27 3.29 5.22
N ASN A 274 -12.35 4.07 5.81
CA ASN A 274 -11.82 3.77 7.13
C ASN A 274 -12.94 3.72 8.18
N ASP A 275 -13.85 4.70 8.18
CA ASP A 275 -15.01 4.72 9.08
C ASP A 275 -15.90 3.49 8.87
N ALA A 276 -16.17 3.11 7.61
CA ALA A 276 -16.99 1.94 7.28
C ALA A 276 -16.33 0.62 7.76
N LEU A 277 -15.01 0.50 7.62
CA LEU A 277 -14.26 -0.66 8.11
C LEU A 277 -14.26 -0.73 9.64
N MET A 278 -14.01 0.39 10.32
CA MET A 278 -14.04 0.44 11.78
C MET A 278 -15.41 0.04 12.32
N ALA A 279 -16.50 0.60 11.76
CA ALA A 279 -17.86 0.25 12.13
C ALA A 279 -18.18 -1.24 11.89
N PHE A 280 -17.69 -1.80 10.80
CA PHE A 280 -17.88 -3.22 10.51
C PHE A 280 -17.08 -4.14 11.44
N CYS A 281 -15.86 -3.75 11.81
CA CYS A 281 -15.08 -4.46 12.82
C CYS A 281 -15.79 -4.43 14.20
N GLU A 282 -16.39 -3.30 14.58
CA GLU A 282 -17.20 -3.20 15.79
C GLU A 282 -18.41 -4.15 15.76
N GLU A 283 -19.14 -4.18 14.62
CA GLU A 283 -20.25 -5.15 14.41
C GLU A 283 -19.80 -6.60 14.61
N LEU A 284 -18.57 -6.92 14.15
CA LEU A 284 -18.01 -8.27 14.28
C LEU A 284 -17.40 -8.57 15.67
N GLY A 285 -17.24 -7.56 16.51
CA GLY A 285 -16.51 -7.68 17.77
C GLY A 285 -15.01 -7.93 17.57
N VAL A 286 -14.43 -7.37 16.50
CA VAL A 286 -12.99 -7.42 16.20
C VAL A 286 -12.36 -6.08 16.55
N PRO A 287 -11.34 -6.01 17.41
CA PRO A 287 -10.64 -4.76 17.67
C PRO A 287 -10.03 -4.21 16.38
N CYS A 288 -10.28 -2.92 16.14
CA CYS A 288 -9.77 -2.21 14.97
C CYS A 288 -9.13 -0.89 15.40
N PHE A 289 -7.85 -0.70 15.07
CA PHE A 289 -7.10 0.50 15.40
C PHE A 289 -6.65 1.21 14.14
N ASN A 290 -7.13 2.45 13.95
CA ASN A 290 -6.79 3.26 12.80
C ASN A 290 -5.61 4.18 13.13
N PHE A 291 -4.40 3.80 12.73
CA PHE A 291 -3.21 4.61 12.97
C PHE A 291 -3.14 5.87 12.10
N SER A 292 -3.98 5.99 11.05
CA SER A 292 -4.18 7.29 10.38
C SER A 292 -4.82 8.33 11.31
N PHE A 293 -5.57 7.87 12.32
CA PHE A 293 -6.21 8.72 13.33
C PHE A 293 -5.45 8.77 14.66
N ALA A 294 -4.18 8.34 14.66
CA ALA A 294 -3.33 8.42 15.85
C ALA A 294 -3.13 9.89 16.26
N ARG A 295 -3.30 10.18 17.56
CA ARG A 295 -2.99 11.51 18.10
C ARG A 295 -1.48 11.71 18.25
N PRO A 296 -0.98 12.96 18.25
CA PRO A 296 0.45 13.25 18.41
C PRO A 296 1.08 12.67 19.69
N GLU A 297 0.30 12.43 20.74
CA GLU A 297 0.74 11.82 22.00
C GLU A 297 1.04 10.33 21.83
N LEU A 298 0.45 9.67 20.84
CA LEU A 298 0.73 8.29 20.48
C LEU A 298 1.89 8.22 19.48
N MET A 299 1.79 9.00 18.41
CA MET A 299 2.69 8.93 17.27
C MET A 299 2.73 10.30 16.55
N PRO A 300 3.91 10.83 16.18
CA PRO A 300 3.98 12.05 15.36
C PRO A 300 3.38 11.80 13.98
N ASN A 301 3.15 12.88 13.22
CA ASN A 301 2.86 12.76 11.78
C ASN A 301 4.02 12.05 11.06
N LEU A 302 3.73 11.06 10.23
CA LEU A 302 4.72 10.22 9.56
C LEU A 302 5.01 10.63 8.11
N ASP A 303 4.41 11.70 7.59
CA ASP A 303 4.58 12.12 6.18
C ASP A 303 6.06 12.23 5.76
N GLY A 304 6.92 12.78 6.65
CA GLY A 304 8.35 12.91 6.38
C GLY A 304 9.17 11.61 6.41
N TYR A 305 8.54 10.47 6.71
CA TYR A 305 9.21 9.17 6.78
C TYR A 305 8.88 8.25 5.62
N PHE A 306 8.08 8.67 4.64
CA PHE A 306 7.82 7.92 3.43
C PHE A 306 8.92 8.16 2.40
N PHE A 307 9.37 7.10 1.71
CA PHE A 307 10.30 7.20 0.58
C PHE A 307 9.59 7.08 -0.77
N ASP A 308 8.38 6.54 -0.79
CA ASP A 308 7.44 6.63 -1.90
C ASP A 308 6.03 6.92 -1.34
N LEU A 309 5.00 6.86 -2.19
CA LEU A 309 3.62 7.19 -1.77
C LEU A 309 3.01 6.18 -0.78
N TYR A 310 3.64 5.03 -0.56
CA TYR A 310 3.08 3.91 0.20
C TYR A 310 4.02 3.33 1.26
N HIS A 311 5.35 3.51 1.11
CA HIS A 311 6.32 2.82 1.95
C HIS A 311 7.20 3.79 2.74
N MET A 312 7.49 3.42 3.99
CA MET A 312 8.29 4.19 4.92
C MET A 312 9.76 3.72 4.93
N VAL A 313 10.63 4.63 5.30
CA VAL A 313 12.01 4.30 5.72
C VAL A 313 11.98 3.61 7.09
N GLY A 314 13.08 2.94 7.43
CA GLY A 314 13.19 2.15 8.67
C GLY A 314 12.91 2.95 9.94
N GLU A 315 13.23 4.24 9.99
CA GLU A 315 12.91 5.11 11.13
C GLU A 315 11.39 5.27 11.32
N GLY A 316 10.64 5.48 10.22
CA GLY A 316 9.16 5.53 10.27
C GLY A 316 8.56 4.21 10.74
N ALA A 317 9.11 3.08 10.27
CA ALA A 317 8.72 1.75 10.71
C ALA A 317 8.95 1.53 12.21
N ASP A 318 10.06 2.04 12.75
CA ASP A 318 10.38 1.96 14.17
C ASP A 318 9.37 2.77 15.02
N ILE A 319 9.04 3.98 14.59
CA ILE A 319 8.05 4.84 15.26
C ILE A 319 6.67 4.19 15.26
N LEU A 320 6.22 3.68 14.11
CA LEU A 320 4.92 2.99 14.02
C LEU A 320 4.88 1.73 14.88
N SER A 321 5.97 0.94 14.87
CA SER A 321 6.07 -0.28 15.70
C SER A 321 6.01 0.04 17.19
N ASP A 322 6.63 1.13 17.62
CA ASP A 322 6.56 1.60 19.02
C ASP A 322 5.14 2.01 19.41
N ALA A 323 4.48 2.76 18.53
CA ALA A 323 3.08 3.16 18.73
C ALA A 323 2.16 1.93 18.79
N PHE A 324 2.36 0.96 17.89
CA PHE A 324 1.63 -0.32 17.93
C PHE A 324 1.85 -1.05 19.26
N CYS A 325 3.09 -1.22 19.70
CA CYS A 325 3.39 -1.91 20.98
C CYS A 325 2.70 -1.24 22.16
N ARG A 326 2.66 0.09 22.20
CA ARG A 326 1.96 0.84 23.26
C ARG A 326 0.47 0.55 23.25
N VAL A 327 -0.18 0.60 22.09
CA VAL A 327 -1.61 0.30 21.93
C VAL A 327 -1.91 -1.16 22.28
N PHE A 328 -1.13 -2.08 21.71
CA PHE A 328 -1.31 -3.51 21.90
C PHE A 328 -1.17 -3.92 23.38
N SER A 329 -0.13 -3.44 24.07
CA SER A 329 0.10 -3.76 25.49
C SER A 329 -1.00 -3.19 26.38
N ALA A 330 -1.45 -1.95 26.15
CA ALA A 330 -2.54 -1.37 26.91
C ALA A 330 -3.87 -2.10 26.67
N TYR A 331 -4.18 -2.38 25.39
CA TYR A 331 -5.40 -3.11 25.02
C TYR A 331 -5.45 -4.52 25.63
N THR A 332 -4.36 -5.29 25.55
CA THR A 332 -4.29 -6.65 26.12
C THR A 332 -4.32 -6.63 27.64
N ALA A 333 -3.89 -5.55 28.28
CA ALA A 333 -4.06 -5.31 29.72
C ALA A 333 -5.48 -4.90 30.10
N GLY A 334 -6.39 -4.71 29.14
CA GLY A 334 -7.77 -4.27 29.36
C GLY A 334 -7.91 -2.76 29.61
N GLU A 335 -6.91 -1.96 29.23
CA GLU A 335 -6.95 -0.50 29.34
C GLU A 335 -7.71 0.11 28.16
N ASP A 336 -8.34 1.27 28.39
CA ASP A 336 -8.98 2.05 27.34
C ASP A 336 -7.93 2.81 26.52
N VAL A 337 -7.78 2.42 25.26
CA VAL A 337 -6.85 3.05 24.29
C VAL A 337 -7.52 4.10 23.42
N SER A 338 -8.84 4.29 23.51
CA SER A 338 -9.58 5.25 22.70
C SER A 338 -9.05 6.69 22.79
N PRO A 339 -8.53 7.17 23.93
CA PRO A 339 -7.97 8.52 24.02
C PRO A 339 -6.68 8.73 23.17
N LEU A 340 -6.06 7.66 22.70
CA LEU A 340 -4.86 7.72 21.85
C LEU A 340 -5.17 8.02 20.37
N PHE A 341 -6.45 8.01 20.01
CA PHE A 341 -6.91 8.20 18.64
C PHE A 341 -7.94 9.33 18.56
N TYR A 342 -8.06 9.95 17.41
CA TYR A 342 -9.22 10.78 17.09
C TYR A 342 -10.46 9.87 16.98
N ALA A 343 -11.58 10.31 17.53
CA ALA A 343 -12.78 9.48 17.63
C ALA A 343 -13.42 9.15 16.27
N ASN A 344 -13.18 9.98 15.27
CA ASN A 344 -13.71 9.83 13.92
C ASN A 344 -12.94 10.72 12.94
N ARG A 345 -13.23 10.56 11.64
CA ARG A 345 -12.59 11.37 10.58
C ARG A 345 -12.73 12.86 10.73
N TRP A 346 -13.86 13.36 11.28
CA TRP A 346 -14.09 14.79 11.39
C TRP A 346 -13.16 15.42 12.42
N GLU A 347 -13.01 14.78 13.58
CA GLU A 347 -12.05 15.21 14.60
C GLU A 347 -10.62 15.16 14.09
N TYR A 348 -10.27 14.14 13.29
CA TYR A 348 -8.98 14.06 12.63
C TYR A 348 -8.79 15.18 11.61
N LEU A 349 -9.76 15.42 10.72
CA LEU A 349 -9.70 16.48 9.71
C LEU A 349 -9.61 17.88 10.35
N ASP A 350 -10.37 18.13 11.43
CA ASP A 350 -10.30 19.39 12.17
C ASP A 350 -8.91 19.63 12.80
N SER A 351 -8.13 18.57 13.01
CA SER A 351 -6.75 18.68 13.52
C SER A 351 -5.73 19.05 12.44
N LEU A 352 -6.08 18.94 11.17
CA LEU A 352 -5.17 19.18 10.02
C LEU A 352 -5.11 20.69 9.69
N THR A 353 -4.58 21.49 10.61
CA THR A 353 -4.44 22.94 10.48
C THR A 353 -3.20 23.36 9.66
N PHE A 354 -2.79 22.56 8.69
CA PHE A 354 -1.66 22.80 7.78
C PHE A 354 -1.93 22.31 6.38
N ILE A 355 -1.13 22.77 5.40
CA ILE A 355 -1.16 22.31 4.02
C ILE A 355 -0.02 21.30 3.83
N PRO A 356 -0.29 20.04 3.44
CA PRO A 356 0.75 19.04 3.24
C PRO A 356 1.52 19.24 1.94
N ASN A 357 0.87 19.79 0.90
CA ASN A 357 1.51 20.03 -0.40
C ASN A 357 0.79 21.12 -1.20
N VAL A 358 1.52 21.71 -2.13
CA VAL A 358 1.01 22.65 -3.14
C VAL A 358 1.61 22.29 -4.50
N TRP A 359 0.91 22.54 -5.58
CA TRP A 359 1.43 22.38 -6.94
C TRP A 359 1.12 23.61 -7.80
N LEU A 360 1.86 23.71 -8.90
CA LEU A 360 1.77 24.80 -9.85
C LEU A 360 1.86 24.25 -11.27
N THR A 361 0.92 24.62 -12.13
CA THR A 361 0.90 24.23 -13.52
C THR A 361 0.75 25.44 -14.45
N ALA A 362 1.39 25.41 -15.63
CA ALA A 362 1.06 26.32 -16.71
C ALA A 362 -0.26 25.86 -17.33
N PHE A 363 -1.16 26.80 -17.62
CA PHE A 363 -2.39 26.47 -18.30
C PHE A 363 -2.14 26.14 -19.78
N ASP A 364 -2.54 24.93 -20.18
CA ASP A 364 -2.56 24.48 -21.55
C ASP A 364 -4.03 24.39 -22.04
N PRO A 365 -4.45 25.20 -23.00
CA PRO A 365 -5.83 25.16 -23.51
C PRO A 365 -6.19 23.86 -24.23
N ASP A 366 -5.19 23.13 -24.72
CA ASP A 366 -5.33 21.83 -25.40
C ASP A 366 -4.96 20.63 -24.51
N GLY A 367 -4.52 20.89 -23.26
CA GLY A 367 -4.11 19.89 -22.30
C GLY A 367 -5.27 19.14 -21.65
N GLU A 368 -4.92 18.07 -20.95
CA GLU A 368 -5.88 17.37 -20.10
C GLU A 368 -6.45 18.31 -19.03
N TRP A 369 -7.72 18.10 -18.71
CA TRP A 369 -8.46 18.91 -17.77
C TRP A 369 -7.75 19.02 -16.39
N ASN A 370 -7.65 20.24 -15.86
CA ASN A 370 -7.07 20.51 -14.56
C ASN A 370 -8.19 20.82 -13.54
N PRO A 371 -8.32 20.06 -12.44
CA PRO A 371 -9.34 20.28 -11.42
C PRO A 371 -9.37 21.69 -10.82
N ALA A 372 -8.22 22.38 -10.75
CA ALA A 372 -8.14 23.78 -10.30
C ALA A 372 -8.96 24.76 -11.17
N LEU A 373 -9.39 24.32 -12.35
CA LEU A 373 -10.18 25.14 -13.29
C LEU A 373 -11.69 25.09 -13.04
N GLU A 374 -12.21 24.16 -12.22
CA GLU A 374 -13.66 23.98 -12.08
C GLU A 374 -14.40 25.24 -11.63
N GLN A 375 -13.76 26.10 -10.83
CA GLN A 375 -14.40 27.30 -10.31
C GLN A 375 -14.22 28.55 -11.18
N ASP A 376 -13.16 28.60 -12.04
CA ASP A 376 -12.76 29.80 -12.78
C ASP A 376 -12.40 29.56 -14.26
N GLU A 377 -12.84 28.45 -14.86
CA GLU A 377 -12.45 28.07 -16.24
C GLU A 377 -12.68 29.20 -17.26
N ALA A 378 -13.80 29.90 -17.18
CA ALA A 378 -14.12 30.97 -18.11
C ALA A 378 -13.16 32.17 -18.00
N ARG A 379 -12.73 32.50 -16.75
CA ARG A 379 -11.73 33.55 -16.48
C ARG A 379 -10.37 33.14 -16.99
N VAL A 380 -9.95 31.91 -16.71
CA VAL A 380 -8.66 31.38 -17.15
C VAL A 380 -8.56 31.38 -18.66
N ARG A 381 -9.55 30.85 -19.38
CA ARG A 381 -9.60 30.82 -20.84
C ARG A 381 -9.56 32.20 -21.46
N ALA A 382 -10.29 33.16 -20.89
CA ALA A 382 -10.29 34.54 -21.37
C ALA A 382 -8.91 35.22 -21.18
N LEU A 383 -8.22 34.96 -20.05
CA LEU A 383 -6.87 35.49 -19.84
C LEU A 383 -5.86 34.82 -20.78
N ALA A 384 -5.97 33.52 -21.00
CA ALA A 384 -5.05 32.74 -21.82
C ALA A 384 -5.05 33.09 -23.30
N GLU A 385 -6.06 33.83 -23.79
CA GLU A 385 -6.04 34.39 -25.16
C GLU A 385 -4.85 35.33 -25.38
N THR A 386 -4.49 36.11 -24.36
CA THR A 386 -3.49 37.19 -24.48
C THR A 386 -2.32 37.11 -23.51
N GLN A 387 -2.38 36.20 -22.50
CA GLN A 387 -1.43 36.09 -21.42
C GLN A 387 -1.00 34.62 -21.22
N ASP A 388 0.14 34.41 -20.57
CA ASP A 388 0.48 33.13 -19.96
C ASP A 388 -0.17 33.08 -18.59
N VAL A 389 -0.79 31.95 -18.27
CA VAL A 389 -1.57 31.75 -17.05
C VAL A 389 -0.99 30.56 -16.30
N TYR A 390 -0.74 30.75 -15.01
CA TYR A 390 -0.23 29.74 -14.08
C TYR A 390 -1.25 29.51 -12.98
N LEU A 391 -1.51 28.25 -12.67
CA LEU A 391 -2.53 27.83 -11.73
C LEU A 391 -1.89 27.09 -10.56
N ALA A 392 -2.20 27.54 -9.36
CA ALA A 392 -1.82 26.87 -8.12
C ALA A 392 -3.02 26.19 -7.47
N ASP A 393 -2.79 25.07 -6.85
CA ASP A 393 -3.76 24.42 -5.95
C ASP A 393 -3.02 23.65 -4.87
N CYS A 394 -3.73 23.22 -3.83
CA CYS A 394 -3.16 22.48 -2.71
C CYS A 394 -4.16 21.50 -2.11
N ASN A 395 -3.67 20.46 -1.45
CA ASN A 395 -4.51 19.62 -0.61
C ASN A 395 -4.66 20.28 0.78
N HIS A 396 -5.89 20.50 1.18
CA HIS A 396 -6.23 21.06 2.48
C HIS A 396 -7.61 20.58 2.92
N TYR A 397 -7.90 20.64 4.20
CA TYR A 397 -9.26 20.39 4.67
C TYR A 397 -10.16 21.54 4.23
N VAL A 398 -11.26 21.22 3.57
CA VAL A 398 -12.13 22.18 2.84
C VAL A 398 -12.74 23.30 3.69
N VAL A 399 -12.74 23.18 5.03
CA VAL A 399 -13.23 24.23 5.93
C VAL A 399 -12.20 25.33 6.14
N TYR A 400 -10.94 25.12 5.78
CA TYR A 400 -9.86 26.09 5.92
C TYR A 400 -9.55 26.74 4.59
N ALA A 401 -9.35 28.04 4.58
CA ALA A 401 -9.05 28.80 3.36
C ALA A 401 -7.54 28.87 3.11
N PRO A 402 -7.04 28.38 1.95
CA PRO A 402 -5.66 28.55 1.56
C PRO A 402 -5.40 29.97 1.02
N GLU A 403 -4.18 30.46 1.23
CA GLU A 403 -3.64 31.66 0.59
C GLU A 403 -2.39 31.29 -0.23
N TYR A 404 -2.22 31.96 -1.36
CA TYR A 404 -1.13 31.73 -2.29
C TYR A 404 -0.28 32.97 -2.49
N ARG A 405 1.04 32.80 -2.59
CA ARG A 405 2.01 33.84 -2.93
C ARG A 405 2.87 33.39 -4.11
N PHE A 406 3.00 34.21 -5.14
CA PHE A 406 3.80 33.91 -6.30
C PHE A 406 5.07 34.75 -6.33
N VAL A 407 6.22 34.11 -6.57
CA VAL A 407 7.52 34.77 -6.66
C VAL A 407 8.32 34.22 -7.83
N LEU A 408 9.24 35.01 -8.36
CA LEU A 408 10.29 34.59 -9.28
C LEU A 408 11.51 34.18 -8.49
N ARG A 409 12.03 32.99 -8.76
CA ARG A 409 13.29 32.50 -8.21
C ARG A 409 14.44 32.96 -9.10
N ASN A 410 15.27 33.85 -8.60
CA ASN A 410 16.44 34.35 -9.32
C ASN A 410 17.62 33.36 -9.27
N ALA A 411 18.54 33.44 -10.23
CA ALA A 411 19.71 32.56 -10.31
C ALA A 411 20.65 32.68 -9.08
N ASP A 412 20.64 33.79 -8.37
CA ASP A 412 21.42 34.02 -7.14
C ASP A 412 20.71 33.47 -5.88
N GLY A 413 19.54 32.86 -6.06
CA GLY A 413 18.72 32.32 -4.98
C GLY A 413 17.80 33.33 -4.30
N SER A 414 17.83 34.60 -4.69
CA SER A 414 16.87 35.61 -4.22
C SER A 414 15.50 35.43 -4.88
N GLU A 415 14.50 36.09 -4.32
CA GLU A 415 13.12 36.05 -4.82
C GLU A 415 12.61 37.45 -5.18
N THR A 416 11.91 37.51 -6.29
CA THR A 416 11.19 38.72 -6.71
C THR A 416 9.71 38.49 -6.54
N LEU A 417 9.05 39.27 -5.68
CA LEU A 417 7.62 39.17 -5.43
C LEU A 417 6.82 39.53 -6.68
N LEU A 418 5.93 38.66 -7.11
CA LEU A 418 4.99 38.88 -8.20
C LEU A 418 3.58 39.13 -7.68
N GLN A 419 3.13 38.33 -6.71
CA GLN A 419 1.84 38.46 -6.05
C GLN A 419 1.99 38.06 -4.58
N ASP A 420 1.54 38.89 -3.66
CA ASP A 420 1.57 38.60 -2.22
C ASP A 420 0.41 37.67 -1.83
N TYR A 421 0.44 37.15 -0.62
CA TYR A 421 -0.58 36.22 -0.11
C TYR A 421 -2.00 36.73 -0.35
N GLY A 422 -2.81 35.85 -0.92
CA GLY A 422 -4.22 36.06 -1.18
C GLY A 422 -4.91 34.79 -1.63
N ALA A 423 -6.23 34.84 -1.69
CA ALA A 423 -7.07 33.70 -2.08
C ALA A 423 -7.03 33.40 -3.59
N ASP A 424 -6.33 34.21 -4.41
CA ASP A 424 -6.29 34.00 -5.86
C ASP A 424 -5.31 32.87 -6.21
N THR A 425 -5.81 31.80 -6.77
CA THR A 425 -5.07 30.62 -7.21
C THR A 425 -4.33 30.82 -8.53
N LEU A 426 -4.48 32.01 -9.14
CA LEU A 426 -4.06 32.28 -10.50
C LEU A 426 -3.06 33.43 -10.53
N TYR A 427 -1.97 33.22 -11.29
CA TYR A 427 -1.05 34.27 -11.71
C TYR A 427 -1.03 34.37 -13.25
N ALA A 428 -1.18 35.59 -13.80
CA ALA A 428 -1.15 35.81 -15.22
C ALA A 428 -0.18 36.94 -15.60
N CYS A 429 0.58 36.75 -16.69
CA CYS A 429 1.53 37.74 -17.18
C CYS A 429 1.53 37.81 -18.74
N ALA A 430 2.25 38.79 -19.31
CA ALA A 430 2.37 38.88 -20.75
C ALA A 430 3.00 37.60 -21.33
N LYS A 431 2.55 37.18 -22.52
CA LYS A 431 3.06 35.96 -23.18
C LYS A 431 4.58 35.98 -23.32
N GLY A 432 5.23 34.92 -22.91
CA GLY A 432 6.68 34.73 -22.91
C GLY A 432 7.44 35.57 -21.87
N ALA A 433 6.75 36.27 -20.96
CA ALA A 433 7.44 37.13 -19.97
C ALA A 433 8.30 36.34 -18.97
N LEU A 434 7.94 35.10 -18.71
CA LEU A 434 8.66 34.24 -17.75
C LEU A 434 9.48 33.12 -18.41
N SER A 435 9.60 33.12 -19.76
CA SER A 435 10.37 32.08 -20.47
C SER A 435 11.80 31.99 -19.95
N GLY A 436 12.27 30.77 -19.64
CA GLY A 436 13.57 30.48 -19.09
C GLY A 436 13.73 30.84 -17.59
N GLN A 437 12.65 31.21 -16.92
CA GLN A 437 12.66 31.57 -15.49
C GLN A 437 11.98 30.47 -14.64
N THR A 438 12.21 30.51 -13.34
CA THR A 438 11.58 29.60 -12.36
C THR A 438 10.56 30.38 -11.57
N LEU A 439 9.28 30.00 -11.71
CA LEU A 439 8.17 30.51 -10.92
C LEU A 439 7.98 29.62 -9.69
N ARG A 440 7.89 30.21 -8.50
CA ARG A 440 7.57 29.50 -7.27
C ARG A 440 6.25 29.99 -6.72
N VAL A 441 5.42 29.05 -6.25
CA VAL A 441 4.24 29.36 -5.45
C VAL A 441 4.46 28.87 -4.01
N TYR A 442 4.01 29.68 -3.07
CA TYR A 442 3.85 29.32 -1.67
C TYR A 442 2.37 29.20 -1.35
N ALA A 443 2.01 28.25 -0.49
CA ALA A 443 0.67 28.11 0.05
C ALA A 443 0.72 27.96 1.58
N ARG A 444 -0.25 28.58 2.26
CA ARG A 444 -0.48 28.45 3.70
C ARG A 444 -1.97 28.57 4.00
N LEU A 445 -2.40 28.18 5.19
CA LEU A 445 -3.77 28.46 5.65
C LEU A 445 -3.87 29.89 6.16
N ALA A 446 -4.90 30.62 5.72
CA ALA A 446 -5.13 32.03 6.09
C ALA A 446 -5.32 32.20 7.62
N ASP A 447 -6.02 31.26 8.26
CA ASP A 447 -6.33 31.28 9.69
C ASP A 447 -5.20 30.72 10.57
N TYR A 448 -4.19 30.05 9.97
CA TYR A 448 -3.09 29.39 10.68
C TYR A 448 -1.73 29.66 10.01
N PRO A 449 -1.36 30.93 9.77
CA PRO A 449 -0.12 31.24 9.06
C PRO A 449 1.14 30.84 9.84
N GLU A 450 1.04 30.67 11.17
CA GLU A 450 2.12 30.21 12.05
C GLU A 450 2.45 28.72 11.88
N ASN A 451 1.55 27.91 11.31
CA ASN A 451 1.77 26.49 11.08
C ASN A 451 2.66 26.22 9.83
N GLY A 452 3.17 27.30 9.23
CA GLY A 452 4.15 27.21 8.15
C GLY A 452 3.53 27.36 6.77
N GLU A 453 4.42 27.36 5.79
CA GLU A 453 4.09 27.42 4.37
C GLU A 453 4.76 26.28 3.63
N VAL A 454 4.10 25.76 2.60
CA VAL A 454 4.68 24.82 1.62
C VAL A 454 4.89 25.55 0.31
N TRP A 455 5.78 25.03 -0.54
CA TRP A 455 6.08 25.65 -1.82
C TRP A 455 6.32 24.62 -2.94
N TYR A 456 6.11 25.08 -4.17
CA TYR A 456 6.41 24.33 -5.39
C TYR A 456 7.07 25.26 -6.44
N GLU A 457 7.98 24.71 -7.24
CA GLU A 457 8.67 25.42 -8.33
C GLU A 457 8.32 24.83 -9.70
N LEU A 458 8.09 25.70 -10.68
CA LEU A 458 7.91 25.37 -12.07
C LEU A 458 8.95 26.14 -12.91
N THR A 459 9.83 25.43 -13.60
CA THR A 459 10.71 26.03 -14.61
C THR A 459 9.94 26.18 -15.91
N ILE A 460 9.88 27.41 -16.44
CA ILE A 460 9.06 27.77 -17.61
C ILE A 460 9.97 27.68 -18.84
N GLU A 461 9.61 26.85 -19.78
CA GLU A 461 10.30 26.65 -21.06
C GLU A 461 10.16 27.84 -22.04
#